data_f09a986208f32fa0833f88513a503d58
#
_entry.id   f09a986208f32fa0833f88513a503d58
#
_cell.length_a   1.000
_cell.length_b   1.000
_cell.length_c   1.000
_cell.angle_alpha   90.00
_cell.angle_beta   90.00
_cell.angle_gamma   90.00
#
_symmetry.space_group_name_H-M   'P 1'
#
loop_
_entity.id
_entity.type
_entity.pdbx_description
1 polymer ?
#
loop_
_entity_poly.entity_id
_entity_poly.type
_entity_poly.pdbx_seq_one_letter_code
_entity_poly.pdbx_strand_id
1 'polypeptide(L)'
;LLSSSFTVFAEELPHGNVGAAQVEQLLEVDVVNGTERIINLPEMAAYSMIADTASSDVALGRSIIGGSDERTKITNTTSSPYYGIAYLSITMEDGKTYRGTGFMISPNTMLTAGHCLKSSTSQAKSVTVYPGRNGTSKPITAKMTKYYVDTKYTGSEADWDYGIMVLDSNVGNTTGWFGLHGTSGSSIGTTNVKVTGYPADLDGYYMWTCGGTVSNITTNRFQHTADTAGGESGSPTYFYNGSYGNQAVGIHTHGGNYS
;
A
#
# COMPACT_ATOMS: atom_id res chain seq x y z
N LEU A 1 -22.35 -19.74 -7.27
CA LEU A 1 -22.82 -18.72 -6.31
C LEU A 1 -22.10 -18.96 -4.98
N LEU A 2 -20.95 -18.34 -4.78
CA LEU A 2 -20.29 -18.23 -3.48
C LEU A 2 -20.14 -16.75 -3.20
N SER A 3 -21.03 -16.21 -2.36
CA SER A 3 -20.90 -14.88 -1.77
C SER A 3 -19.80 -14.95 -0.71
N SER A 4 -18.62 -14.44 -1.00
CA SER A 4 -17.61 -14.17 0.02
C SER A 4 -17.99 -12.88 0.73
N SER A 5 -18.65 -13.01 1.87
CA SER A 5 -18.90 -11.90 2.79
C SER A 5 -17.57 -11.51 3.44
N PHE A 6 -17.11 -10.29 3.22
CA PHE A 6 -16.09 -9.68 4.03
C PHE A 6 -16.71 -9.30 5.38
N THR A 7 -16.43 -10.07 6.42
CA THR A 7 -16.78 -9.68 7.79
C THR A 7 -15.57 -8.97 8.39
N VAL A 8 -15.62 -7.65 8.46
CA VAL A 8 -14.69 -6.86 9.26
C VAL A 8 -15.31 -6.75 10.64
N PHE A 9 -14.63 -7.27 11.67
CA PHE A 9 -15.03 -7.07 13.05
C PHE A 9 -14.75 -5.62 13.44
N ALA A 10 -15.81 -4.82 13.60
CA ALA A 10 -15.76 -3.51 14.20
C ALA A 10 -16.09 -3.65 15.70
N GLU A 11 -15.18 -3.23 16.59
CA GLU A 11 -15.56 -2.90 17.97
C GLU A 11 -16.37 -1.59 17.95
N GLU A 12 -17.50 -1.59 18.63
CA GLU A 12 -18.36 -0.41 18.78
C GLU A 12 -17.62 0.73 19.48
N LEU A 13 -17.48 1.87 18.80
CA LEU A 13 -17.04 3.12 19.38
C LEU A 13 -18.26 3.99 19.78
N PRO A 14 -18.18 4.80 20.86
CA PRO A 14 -19.32 5.58 21.35
C PRO A 14 -19.75 6.68 20.38
N HIS A 15 -21.06 6.83 20.24
CA HIS A 15 -21.75 7.75 19.33
C HIS A 15 -21.34 9.22 19.57
N GLY A 16 -20.61 9.82 18.61
CA GLY A 16 -20.49 11.25 18.44
C GLY A 16 -21.24 11.67 17.17
N ASN A 17 -21.91 12.81 17.19
CA ASN A 17 -22.67 13.38 16.07
C ASN A 17 -21.83 13.41 14.79
N VAL A 18 -22.18 12.57 13.82
CA VAL A 18 -21.54 12.53 12.50
C VAL A 18 -22.39 13.40 11.56
N GLY A 19 -21.80 14.47 11.03
CA GLY A 19 -22.35 15.16 9.87
C GLY A 19 -22.55 14.18 8.71
N ALA A 20 -23.45 14.47 7.78
CA ALA A 20 -23.88 13.58 6.69
C ALA A 20 -22.66 12.84 6.11
N ALA A 21 -22.62 11.52 6.34
CA ALA A 21 -21.54 10.66 5.90
C ALA A 21 -21.45 10.70 4.38
N GLN A 22 -20.29 11.05 3.85
CA GLN A 22 -20.04 10.94 2.42
C GLN A 22 -19.86 9.47 2.11
N VAL A 23 -20.70 8.93 1.22
CA VAL A 23 -20.55 7.57 0.70
C VAL A 23 -19.21 7.51 -0.03
N GLU A 24 -18.30 6.71 0.47
CA GLU A 24 -17.03 6.47 -0.23
C GLU A 24 -17.30 5.63 -1.48
N GLN A 25 -16.73 6.05 -2.58
CA GLN A 25 -16.87 5.40 -3.87
C GLN A 25 -15.53 4.90 -4.36
N LEU A 26 -15.50 3.65 -4.78
CA LEU A 26 -14.33 3.07 -5.43
C LEU A 26 -14.62 2.81 -6.90
N LEU A 27 -13.65 3.10 -7.74
CA LEU A 27 -13.58 2.59 -9.10
C LEU A 27 -13.03 1.17 -9.05
N GLU A 28 -13.86 0.19 -9.43
CA GLU A 28 -13.42 -1.19 -9.69
C GLU A 28 -13.01 -1.30 -11.16
N VAL A 29 -11.83 -1.83 -11.42
CA VAL A 29 -11.37 -2.20 -12.76
C VAL A 29 -11.07 -3.69 -12.80
N ASP A 30 -11.83 -4.42 -13.61
CA ASP A 30 -11.61 -5.84 -13.87
C ASP A 30 -10.73 -5.98 -15.12
N VAL A 31 -9.44 -6.23 -14.92
CA VAL A 31 -8.45 -6.30 -16.03
C VAL A 31 -8.60 -7.58 -16.85
N VAL A 32 -9.27 -8.61 -16.33
CA VAL A 32 -9.50 -9.87 -17.04
C VAL A 32 -10.66 -9.71 -18.05
N ASN A 33 -11.72 -9.04 -17.62
CA ASN A 33 -12.92 -8.85 -18.43
C ASN A 33 -12.95 -7.49 -19.16
N GLY A 34 -12.02 -6.60 -18.87
CA GLY A 34 -11.95 -5.25 -19.45
C GLY A 34 -13.16 -4.39 -19.08
N THR A 35 -13.66 -4.50 -17.85
CA THR A 35 -14.84 -3.76 -17.39
C THR A 35 -14.52 -2.85 -16.21
N GLU A 36 -15.20 -1.72 -16.17
CA GLU A 36 -15.10 -0.74 -15.09
C GLU A 36 -16.48 -0.45 -14.51
N ARG A 37 -16.54 -0.23 -13.19
CA ARG A 37 -17.76 0.23 -12.52
C ARG A 37 -17.45 0.98 -11.23
N ILE A 38 -18.33 1.90 -10.85
CA ILE A 38 -18.28 2.54 -9.53
C ILE A 38 -19.04 1.67 -8.53
N ILE A 39 -18.40 1.40 -7.40
CA ILE A 39 -19.03 0.72 -6.26
C ILE A 39 -19.13 1.70 -5.08
N ASN A 40 -20.26 1.66 -4.39
CA ASN A 40 -20.47 2.43 -3.16
C ASN A 40 -20.10 1.55 -1.97
N LEU A 41 -19.20 2.02 -1.11
CA LEU A 41 -18.93 1.35 0.14
C LEU A 41 -20.02 1.71 1.16
N PRO A 42 -20.54 0.75 1.93
CA PRO A 42 -21.45 1.06 3.03
C PRO A 42 -20.73 1.92 4.08
N GLU A 43 -21.45 2.84 4.73
CA GLU A 43 -20.93 3.83 5.68
C GLU A 43 -20.05 3.26 6.81
N MET A 44 -20.17 1.99 7.12
CA MET A 44 -19.39 1.32 8.17
C MET A 44 -18.00 0.84 7.72
N ALA A 45 -17.62 0.99 6.45
CA ALA A 45 -16.35 0.52 5.90
C ALA A 45 -15.33 1.65 5.69
N ALA A 46 -15.65 2.88 6.05
CA ALA A 46 -14.76 4.04 5.95
C ALA A 46 -13.66 4.00 7.02
N TYR A 47 -12.79 3.01 6.97
CA TYR A 47 -11.47 3.14 7.61
C TYR A 47 -10.61 4.00 6.69
N SER A 48 -10.35 5.25 7.11
CA SER A 48 -9.39 6.08 6.40
C SER A 48 -8.01 5.40 6.48
N MET A 49 -7.59 4.84 5.37
CA MET A 49 -6.22 4.40 5.22
C MET A 49 -5.37 5.65 5.04
N ILE A 50 -4.54 5.93 6.02
CA ILE A 50 -3.71 7.12 6.03
C ILE A 50 -2.57 6.90 5.05
N ALA A 51 -2.56 7.68 3.96
CA ALA A 51 -1.46 7.71 3.01
C ALA A 51 -0.41 8.74 3.45
N ASP A 52 0.85 8.40 3.29
CA ASP A 52 1.99 9.30 3.58
C ASP A 52 2.16 10.32 2.44
N THR A 53 2.39 11.59 2.77
CA THR A 53 2.59 12.62 1.75
C THR A 53 3.90 13.35 1.85
N ALA A 54 4.50 13.47 0.72
CA ALA A 54 5.39 14.58 0.42
C ALA A 54 4.98 15.23 -0.90
N SER A 55 5.10 16.53 -0.93
CA SER A 55 4.65 17.48 -1.95
C SER A 55 4.63 16.99 -3.41
N SER A 56 3.63 17.51 -4.12
CA SER A 56 3.37 17.40 -5.55
C SER A 56 4.58 17.73 -6.45
N ASP A 57 5.43 16.75 -6.69
CA ASP A 57 6.25 16.71 -7.89
C ASP A 57 6.44 15.24 -8.26
N VAL A 58 5.81 14.83 -9.31
CA VAL A 58 5.99 13.51 -9.94
C VAL A 58 7.39 13.51 -10.56
N ALA A 59 8.39 13.28 -9.73
CA ALA A 59 9.74 12.95 -10.16
C ALA A 59 9.99 11.50 -9.79
N LEU A 60 9.83 10.60 -10.76
CA LEU A 60 10.41 9.27 -10.73
C LEU A 60 11.86 9.37 -10.26
N GLY A 61 12.16 8.83 -9.07
CA GLY A 61 13.54 8.65 -8.63
C GLY A 61 14.04 9.52 -7.50
N ARG A 62 13.21 10.19 -6.71
CA ARG A 62 13.69 10.87 -5.50
C ARG A 62 13.88 9.90 -4.36
N SER A 63 15.12 9.68 -4.00
CA SER A 63 15.54 9.10 -2.73
C SER A 63 15.39 10.16 -1.65
N ILE A 64 14.78 9.81 -0.51
CA ILE A 64 14.79 10.64 0.69
C ILE A 64 15.63 9.92 1.71
N ILE A 65 16.84 10.41 1.86
CA ILE A 65 17.78 9.95 2.85
C ILE A 65 18.10 11.15 3.74
N GLY A 66 17.64 11.09 4.98
CA GLY A 66 17.79 12.13 5.98
C GLY A 66 19.17 12.08 6.64
N GLY A 67 20.24 12.24 5.86
CA GLY A 67 21.60 12.17 6.38
C GLY A 67 22.36 10.94 5.84
N SER A 68 22.78 10.01 6.72
CA SER A 68 23.32 8.72 6.30
C SER A 68 22.18 7.75 5.97
N ASP A 69 22.31 6.95 4.91
CA ASP A 69 21.35 5.91 4.55
C ASP A 69 21.25 4.86 5.65
N GLU A 70 20.09 4.78 6.31
CA GLU A 70 19.83 3.85 7.41
C GLU A 70 19.06 2.59 6.95
N ARG A 71 18.78 2.46 5.66
CA ARG A 71 18.10 1.30 5.11
C ARG A 71 18.94 0.03 5.30
N THR A 72 18.28 -1.05 5.68
CA THR A 72 18.91 -2.38 5.90
C THR A 72 18.33 -3.39 4.93
N LYS A 73 19.21 -4.12 4.22
CA LYS A 73 18.80 -5.16 3.28
C LYS A 73 18.19 -6.36 4.01
N ILE A 74 17.02 -6.80 3.55
CA ILE A 74 16.40 -8.04 4.05
C ILE A 74 16.97 -9.23 3.26
N THR A 75 17.66 -10.11 3.94
CA THR A 75 18.27 -11.31 3.34
C THR A 75 17.32 -12.51 3.32
N ASN A 76 16.49 -12.68 4.38
CA ASN A 76 15.47 -13.72 4.46
C ASN A 76 14.09 -13.14 4.15
N THR A 77 13.78 -13.00 2.86
CA THR A 77 12.52 -12.41 2.38
C THR A 77 11.32 -13.35 2.46
N THR A 78 11.54 -14.64 2.80
CA THR A 78 10.46 -15.63 2.97
C THR A 78 10.06 -15.84 4.43
N SER A 79 10.58 -15.04 5.35
CA SER A 79 10.10 -14.99 6.74
C SER A 79 9.04 -13.91 6.93
N SER A 80 8.16 -14.08 7.93
CA SER A 80 7.21 -13.04 8.35
C SER A 80 7.95 -11.82 8.94
N PRO A 81 7.52 -10.58 8.64
CA PRO A 81 6.41 -10.20 7.77
C PRO A 81 6.81 -10.06 6.29
N TYR A 82 8.07 -10.20 5.98
CA TYR A 82 8.68 -9.87 4.69
C TYR A 82 8.08 -10.67 3.53
N TYR A 83 7.68 -11.91 3.77
CA TYR A 83 7.10 -12.74 2.71
C TYR A 83 5.77 -12.20 2.20
N GLY A 84 5.01 -11.49 3.05
CA GLY A 84 3.78 -10.79 2.66
C GLY A 84 4.00 -9.51 1.84
N ILE A 85 5.27 -9.06 1.66
CA ILE A 85 5.61 -7.85 0.88
C ILE A 85 6.12 -8.28 -0.50
N ALA A 86 5.59 -7.64 -1.54
CA ALA A 86 5.88 -8.04 -2.91
C ALA A 86 6.46 -6.91 -3.76
N TYR A 87 7.39 -7.27 -4.63
CA TYR A 87 7.76 -6.47 -5.78
C TYR A 87 6.63 -6.52 -6.80
N LEU A 88 6.27 -5.37 -7.35
CA LEU A 88 5.27 -5.22 -8.41
C LEU A 88 5.95 -4.89 -9.75
N SER A 89 5.61 -5.66 -10.79
CA SER A 89 5.93 -5.34 -12.18
C SER A 89 4.65 -4.88 -12.86
N ILE A 90 4.56 -3.60 -13.16
CA ILE A 90 3.35 -2.92 -13.58
C ILE A 90 3.47 -2.59 -15.06
N THR A 91 2.48 -2.95 -15.88
CA THR A 91 2.35 -2.52 -17.27
C THR A 91 1.09 -1.67 -17.37
N MET A 92 1.24 -0.44 -17.85
CA MET A 92 0.13 0.49 -18.06
C MET A 92 -0.48 0.29 -19.46
N GLU A 93 -1.69 0.83 -19.68
CA GLU A 93 -2.38 0.76 -20.98
C GLU A 93 -1.62 1.47 -22.10
N ASP A 94 -0.84 2.52 -21.77
CA ASP A 94 0.04 3.22 -22.72
C ASP A 94 1.31 2.43 -23.10
N GLY A 95 1.44 1.20 -22.59
CA GLY A 95 2.56 0.28 -22.86
C GLY A 95 3.80 0.53 -22.00
N LYS A 96 3.83 1.55 -21.18
CA LYS A 96 4.96 1.79 -20.27
C LYS A 96 4.95 0.79 -19.13
N THR A 97 6.14 0.49 -18.62
CA THR A 97 6.35 -0.42 -17.51
C THR A 97 6.95 0.32 -16.32
N TYR A 98 6.42 0.02 -15.14
CA TYR A 98 6.87 0.60 -13.88
C TYR A 98 7.12 -0.49 -12.85
N ARG A 99 7.72 -0.11 -11.75
CA ARG A 99 7.90 -0.96 -10.56
C ARG A 99 7.30 -0.29 -9.35
N GLY A 100 6.89 -1.09 -8.39
CA GLY A 100 6.37 -0.64 -7.12
C GLY A 100 6.47 -1.76 -6.09
N THR A 101 5.92 -1.48 -4.94
CA THR A 101 5.79 -2.41 -3.82
C THR A 101 4.30 -2.57 -3.48
N GLY A 102 3.95 -3.70 -2.92
CA GLY A 102 2.63 -3.94 -2.34
C GLY A 102 2.74 -4.94 -1.20
N PHE A 103 1.68 -5.09 -0.41
CA PHE A 103 1.68 -6.04 0.69
C PHE A 103 0.32 -6.72 0.85
N MET A 104 0.36 -7.98 1.27
CA MET A 104 -0.83 -8.82 1.46
C MET A 104 -1.60 -8.38 2.71
N ILE A 105 -2.95 -8.36 2.60
CA ILE A 105 -3.87 -8.10 3.71
C ILE A 105 -4.90 -9.22 3.90
N SER A 106 -4.93 -10.17 2.97
CA SER A 106 -5.79 -11.36 3.01
C SER A 106 -5.19 -12.45 2.12
N PRO A 107 -5.81 -13.64 1.99
CA PRO A 107 -5.31 -14.70 1.12
C PRO A 107 -5.04 -14.27 -0.33
N ASN A 108 -5.84 -13.39 -0.92
CA ASN A 108 -5.71 -12.95 -2.31
C ASN A 108 -5.86 -11.44 -2.50
N THR A 109 -5.83 -10.66 -1.43
CA THR A 109 -5.96 -9.19 -1.51
C THR A 109 -4.68 -8.51 -1.05
N MET A 110 -4.28 -7.50 -1.79
CA MET A 110 -3.06 -6.74 -1.57
C MET A 110 -3.34 -5.25 -1.61
N LEU A 111 -2.60 -4.48 -0.81
CA LEU A 111 -2.58 -3.03 -0.87
C LEU A 111 -1.32 -2.53 -1.58
N THR A 112 -1.46 -1.39 -2.24
CA THR A 112 -0.38 -0.63 -2.88
C THR A 112 -0.76 0.85 -2.97
N ALA A 113 0.12 1.69 -3.51
CA ALA A 113 -0.22 3.08 -3.82
C ALA A 113 -1.17 3.18 -5.02
N GLY A 114 -2.08 4.15 -5.01
CA GLY A 114 -3.01 4.39 -6.10
C GLY A 114 -2.30 4.71 -7.42
N HIS A 115 -1.22 5.51 -7.36
CA HIS A 115 -0.42 5.84 -8.55
C HIS A 115 0.30 4.64 -9.19
N CYS A 116 0.43 3.51 -8.49
CA CYS A 116 0.88 2.25 -9.07
C CYS A 116 -0.16 1.62 -10.00
N LEU A 117 -1.45 1.99 -9.84
CA LEU A 117 -2.57 1.42 -10.57
C LEU A 117 -3.20 2.40 -11.56
N LYS A 118 -3.13 3.70 -11.27
CA LYS A 118 -3.76 4.73 -12.08
C LYS A 118 -2.96 6.02 -12.03
N SER A 119 -2.78 6.65 -13.17
CA SER A 119 -2.30 8.02 -13.32
C SER A 119 -3.41 8.91 -13.91
N SER A 120 -3.13 10.20 -14.09
CA SER A 120 -4.06 11.12 -14.75
C SER A 120 -4.35 10.76 -16.22
N THR A 121 -3.48 9.96 -16.86
CA THR A 121 -3.53 9.69 -18.31
C THR A 121 -3.55 8.20 -18.68
N SER A 122 -3.33 7.30 -17.72
CA SER A 122 -3.23 5.87 -18.00
C SER A 122 -3.57 5.03 -16.78
N GLN A 123 -4.01 3.81 -17.00
CA GLN A 123 -4.37 2.83 -15.96
C GLN A 123 -3.50 1.58 -16.09
N ALA A 124 -3.43 0.80 -14.99
CA ALA A 124 -2.71 -0.47 -14.99
C ALA A 124 -3.45 -1.50 -15.84
N LYS A 125 -2.83 -1.92 -16.92
CA LYS A 125 -3.30 -3.02 -17.79
C LYS A 125 -3.03 -4.38 -17.18
N SER A 126 -1.90 -4.53 -16.49
CA SER A 126 -1.53 -5.76 -15.79
C SER A 126 -0.50 -5.47 -14.70
N VAL A 127 -0.58 -6.23 -13.61
CA VAL A 127 0.42 -6.25 -12.56
C VAL A 127 0.81 -7.69 -12.27
N THR A 128 2.11 -7.99 -12.36
CA THR A 128 2.67 -9.25 -11.88
C THR A 128 3.30 -9.02 -10.52
N VAL A 129 2.92 -9.84 -9.57
CA VAL A 129 3.25 -9.74 -8.15
C VAL A 129 4.23 -10.82 -7.78
N TYR A 130 5.32 -10.44 -7.10
CA TYR A 130 6.39 -11.34 -6.68
C TYR A 130 6.64 -11.21 -5.16
N PRO A 131 5.84 -11.89 -4.31
CA PRO A 131 6.03 -11.89 -2.87
C PRO A 131 7.40 -12.43 -2.49
N GLY A 132 8.07 -11.77 -1.56
CA GLY A 132 9.38 -12.20 -1.06
C GLY A 132 10.47 -12.27 -2.12
N ARG A 133 10.38 -11.51 -3.20
CA ARG A 133 11.45 -11.47 -4.23
C ARG A 133 12.78 -11.12 -3.61
N ASN A 134 13.86 -11.83 -4.03
CA ASN A 134 15.23 -11.57 -3.61
C ASN A 134 16.18 -11.70 -4.82
N GLY A 135 16.43 -10.60 -5.50
CA GLY A 135 17.17 -10.56 -6.74
C GLY A 135 16.46 -11.35 -7.85
N THR A 136 17.11 -12.40 -8.35
CA THR A 136 16.56 -13.31 -9.36
C THR A 136 15.58 -14.34 -8.78
N SER A 137 15.62 -14.60 -7.47
CA SER A 137 14.70 -15.52 -6.79
C SER A 137 13.31 -14.91 -6.71
N LYS A 138 12.32 -15.66 -7.17
CA LYS A 138 10.90 -15.33 -7.18
C LYS A 138 10.13 -16.53 -6.64
N PRO A 139 10.05 -16.68 -5.29
CA PRO A 139 9.49 -17.88 -4.65
C PRO A 139 8.04 -18.16 -5.09
N ILE A 140 7.26 -17.10 -5.25
CA ILE A 140 5.86 -17.15 -5.69
C ILE A 140 5.64 -16.07 -6.74
N THR A 141 4.71 -16.32 -7.65
CA THR A 141 4.24 -15.36 -8.65
C THR A 141 2.72 -15.40 -8.69
N ALA A 142 2.09 -14.24 -8.68
CA ALA A 142 0.66 -14.06 -8.88
C ALA A 142 0.40 -12.90 -9.84
N LYS A 143 -0.83 -12.80 -10.34
CA LYS A 143 -1.26 -11.71 -11.23
C LYS A 143 -2.48 -11.01 -10.66
N MET A 144 -2.53 -9.72 -10.84
CA MET A 144 -3.72 -8.93 -10.56
C MET A 144 -4.84 -9.28 -11.53
N THR A 145 -6.04 -9.50 -11.00
CA THR A 145 -7.27 -9.72 -11.79
C THR A 145 -8.18 -8.50 -11.76
N LYS A 146 -8.20 -7.80 -10.64
CA LYS A 146 -8.98 -6.59 -10.41
C LYS A 146 -8.20 -5.64 -9.53
N TYR A 147 -8.55 -4.36 -9.61
CA TYR A 147 -8.10 -3.39 -8.63
C TYR A 147 -9.19 -2.35 -8.33
N TYR A 148 -8.99 -1.65 -7.23
CA TYR A 148 -9.86 -0.59 -6.76
C TYR A 148 -9.01 0.62 -6.39
N VAL A 149 -9.45 1.80 -6.79
CA VAL A 149 -8.90 3.10 -6.37
C VAL A 149 -10.06 4.01 -5.96
N ASP A 150 -9.82 4.95 -5.05
CA ASP A 150 -10.83 5.93 -4.70
C ASP A 150 -11.22 6.77 -5.91
N THR A 151 -12.51 7.10 -6.05
CA THR A 151 -12.98 7.94 -7.18
C THR A 151 -12.46 9.36 -7.11
N LYS A 152 -12.07 9.82 -5.91
CA LYS A 152 -11.41 11.11 -5.70
C LYS A 152 -9.95 11.10 -6.15
N TYR A 153 -9.35 9.93 -6.38
CA TYR A 153 -8.01 9.81 -6.90
C TYR A 153 -8.03 9.93 -8.44
N THR A 154 -7.64 11.07 -8.96
CA THR A 154 -7.56 11.33 -10.41
C THR A 154 -6.15 11.20 -10.98
N GLY A 155 -5.16 10.94 -10.11
CA GLY A 155 -3.76 10.67 -10.48
C GLY A 155 -2.73 11.56 -9.78
N SER A 156 -3.15 12.43 -8.87
CA SER A 156 -2.27 13.35 -8.14
C SER A 156 -2.71 13.69 -6.71
N GLU A 157 -3.91 13.26 -6.30
CA GLU A 157 -4.49 13.59 -5.00
C GLU A 157 -3.90 12.68 -3.92
N ALA A 158 -2.89 13.16 -3.23
CA ALA A 158 -2.14 12.40 -2.25
C ALA A 158 -2.98 11.85 -1.08
N ASP A 159 -4.09 12.51 -0.71
CA ASP A 159 -5.02 12.02 0.32
C ASP A 159 -5.75 10.74 -0.08
N TRP A 160 -5.78 10.42 -1.36
CA TRP A 160 -6.52 9.31 -1.95
C TRP A 160 -5.61 8.34 -2.72
N ASP A 161 -4.29 8.50 -2.59
CA ASP A 161 -3.28 7.70 -3.30
C ASP A 161 -3.10 6.31 -2.66
N TYR A 162 -4.16 5.52 -2.64
CA TYR A 162 -4.15 4.12 -2.24
C TYR A 162 -4.88 3.25 -3.25
N GLY A 163 -4.52 1.99 -3.30
CA GLY A 163 -5.13 1.02 -4.19
C GLY A 163 -5.20 -0.37 -3.58
N ILE A 164 -6.24 -1.08 -3.94
CA ILE A 164 -6.49 -2.47 -3.53
C ILE A 164 -6.39 -3.34 -4.77
N MET A 165 -5.63 -4.42 -4.73
CA MET A 165 -5.55 -5.41 -5.80
C MET A 165 -6.11 -6.75 -5.35
N VAL A 166 -6.86 -7.41 -6.23
CA VAL A 166 -7.27 -8.82 -6.09
C VAL A 166 -6.40 -9.65 -7.00
N LEU A 167 -5.84 -10.72 -6.47
CA LEU A 167 -4.94 -11.63 -7.18
C LEU A 167 -5.68 -12.87 -7.70
N ASP A 168 -5.09 -13.50 -8.71
CA ASP A 168 -5.58 -14.73 -9.34
C ASP A 168 -5.43 -15.98 -8.46
N SER A 169 -4.73 -15.88 -7.33
CA SER A 169 -4.43 -16.99 -6.44
C SER A 169 -4.30 -16.56 -4.98
N ASN A 170 -4.53 -17.52 -4.07
CA ASN A 170 -4.52 -17.30 -2.62
C ASN A 170 -3.09 -17.37 -2.05
N VAL A 171 -2.17 -16.60 -2.62
CA VAL A 171 -0.74 -16.62 -2.20
C VAL A 171 -0.53 -16.24 -0.75
N GLY A 172 -1.43 -15.43 -0.18
CA GLY A 172 -1.40 -15.04 1.24
C GLY A 172 -1.44 -16.24 2.20
N ASN A 173 -2.06 -17.37 1.80
CA ASN A 173 -2.04 -18.57 2.62
C ASN A 173 -0.62 -19.13 2.84
N THR A 174 0.30 -18.81 1.95
CA THR A 174 1.72 -19.20 2.08
C THR A 174 2.56 -18.06 2.65
N THR A 175 2.30 -16.82 2.22
CA THR A 175 3.14 -15.66 2.59
C THR A 175 2.77 -15.06 3.93
N GLY A 176 1.56 -15.32 4.44
CA GLY A 176 0.95 -14.54 5.50
C GLY A 176 0.51 -13.17 4.96
N TRP A 177 -0.07 -12.38 5.84
CA TRP A 177 -0.53 -11.02 5.56
C TRP A 177 -0.44 -10.12 6.79
N PHE A 178 -0.52 -8.82 6.57
CA PHE A 178 -0.55 -7.80 7.61
C PHE A 178 -1.97 -7.67 8.19
N GLY A 179 -2.06 -7.46 9.50
CA GLY A 179 -3.26 -6.86 10.07
C GLY A 179 -3.34 -5.38 9.67
N LEU A 180 -4.55 -4.84 9.62
CA LEU A 180 -4.76 -3.41 9.41
C LEU A 180 -5.07 -2.75 10.75
N HIS A 181 -4.34 -1.69 11.06
CA HIS A 181 -4.55 -0.91 12.27
C HIS A 181 -5.17 0.43 11.90
N GLY A 182 -6.49 0.51 12.02
CA GLY A 182 -7.22 1.77 11.86
C GLY A 182 -6.95 2.67 13.07
N THR A 183 -6.56 3.91 12.83
CA THR A 183 -6.34 4.86 13.93
C THR A 183 -7.12 6.13 13.66
N SER A 184 -7.77 6.65 14.72
CA SER A 184 -8.03 8.09 14.80
C SER A 184 -6.69 8.76 15.08
N GLY A 185 -6.29 9.74 14.29
CA GLY A 185 -4.94 10.33 14.21
C GLY A 185 -4.12 10.55 15.49
N SER A 186 -4.73 10.50 16.67
CA SER A 186 -4.05 10.68 17.96
C SER A 186 -3.30 9.44 18.47
N SER A 187 -3.57 8.24 17.96
CA SER A 187 -3.00 7.00 18.50
C SER A 187 -1.70 6.55 17.80
N ILE A 188 -1.36 7.10 16.64
CA ILE A 188 -0.09 6.80 15.94
C ILE A 188 1.04 7.76 16.40
N GLY A 189 0.74 8.88 17.00
CA GLY A 189 1.52 10.11 17.13
C GLY A 189 2.94 10.04 17.71
N THR A 190 3.43 8.88 18.16
CA THR A 190 4.83 8.68 18.59
C THR A 190 5.31 7.26 18.28
N THR A 191 4.59 6.53 17.44
CA THR A 191 4.90 5.12 17.17
C THR A 191 6.11 5.02 16.27
N ASN A 192 7.08 4.19 16.68
CA ASN A 192 8.13 3.75 15.79
C ASN A 192 7.52 2.82 14.74
N VAL A 193 7.68 3.17 13.49
CA VAL A 193 7.22 2.39 12.34
C VAL A 193 8.39 1.88 11.52
N LYS A 194 8.11 0.90 10.68
CA LYS A 194 9.01 0.44 9.62
C LYS A 194 8.34 0.65 8.28
N VAL A 195 9.12 1.05 7.30
CA VAL A 195 8.78 0.97 5.88
C VAL A 195 9.65 -0.12 5.26
N THR A 196 9.05 -1.00 4.48
CA THR A 196 9.78 -2.10 3.85
C THR A 196 9.31 -2.30 2.42
N GLY A 197 10.25 -2.25 1.48
CA GLY A 197 9.92 -2.32 0.07
C GLY A 197 11.09 -2.60 -0.86
N TYR A 198 10.95 -2.20 -2.11
CA TYR A 198 11.91 -2.50 -3.18
C TYR A 198 12.45 -1.20 -3.80
N PRO A 199 13.41 -0.53 -3.15
CA PRO A 199 13.96 0.75 -3.61
C PRO A 199 14.76 0.59 -4.91
N ALA A 200 14.49 1.44 -5.89
CA ALA A 200 15.07 1.34 -7.23
C ALA A 200 16.54 1.75 -7.29
N ASP A 201 16.96 2.64 -6.40
CA ASP A 201 18.35 3.09 -6.26
C ASP A 201 19.29 2.02 -5.70
N LEU A 202 18.74 1.01 -5.04
CA LEU A 202 19.45 -0.16 -4.51
C LEU A 202 19.12 -1.43 -5.32
N ASP A 203 19.19 -1.33 -6.65
CA ASP A 203 18.91 -2.38 -7.66
C ASP A 203 17.40 -2.67 -7.88
N GLY A 204 16.52 -2.35 -6.93
CA GLY A 204 15.07 -2.49 -7.08
C GLY A 204 14.54 -3.93 -7.06
N TYR A 205 15.41 -4.93 -6.97
CA TYR A 205 15.02 -6.34 -6.92
C TYR A 205 15.28 -7.00 -5.56
N TYR A 206 15.85 -6.24 -4.65
CA TYR A 206 16.09 -6.64 -3.28
C TYR A 206 15.21 -5.84 -2.33
N MET A 207 14.76 -6.51 -1.28
CA MET A 207 13.93 -5.90 -0.27
C MET A 207 14.80 -5.19 0.77
N TRP A 208 14.40 -3.98 1.13
CA TRP A 208 15.07 -3.16 2.15
C TRP A 208 14.05 -2.66 3.15
N THR A 209 14.49 -2.37 4.36
CA THR A 209 13.65 -1.82 5.44
C THR A 209 14.36 -0.67 6.11
N CYS A 210 13.60 0.34 6.50
CA CYS A 210 14.05 1.42 7.35
C CYS A 210 13.06 1.66 8.48
N GLY A 211 13.57 2.00 9.67
CA GLY A 211 12.78 2.44 10.80
C GLY A 211 12.59 3.96 10.78
N GLY A 212 11.49 4.43 11.32
CA GLY A 212 11.23 5.86 11.45
C GLY A 212 10.16 6.15 12.49
N THR A 213 9.92 7.43 12.74
CA THR A 213 8.87 7.93 13.61
C THR A 213 7.80 8.63 12.78
N VAL A 214 6.56 8.56 13.23
CA VAL A 214 5.42 9.22 12.59
C VAL A 214 5.29 10.66 13.10
N SER A 215 4.93 11.58 12.22
CA SER A 215 4.67 13.00 12.50
C SER A 215 3.60 13.56 11.56
N ASN A 216 3.20 14.82 11.77
CA ASN A 216 2.29 15.58 10.90
C ASN A 216 1.04 14.81 10.46
N ILE A 217 0.35 14.24 11.44
CA ILE A 217 -0.85 13.43 11.22
C ILE A 217 -2.04 14.32 10.85
N THR A 218 -2.68 14.02 9.74
CA THR A 218 -3.95 14.61 9.27
C THR A 218 -5.05 13.55 9.27
N THR A 219 -6.21 13.85 8.71
CA THR A 219 -7.31 12.89 8.60
C THR A 219 -6.94 11.69 7.73
N ASN A 220 -6.23 11.92 6.61
CA ASN A 220 -5.94 10.89 5.62
C ASN A 220 -4.45 10.56 5.49
N ARG A 221 -3.56 11.27 6.17
CA ARG A 221 -2.13 11.18 5.95
C ARG A 221 -1.32 11.37 7.23
N PHE A 222 -0.13 10.81 7.23
CA PHE A 222 0.93 11.12 8.18
C PHE A 222 2.28 11.17 7.44
N GLN A 223 3.27 11.75 8.06
CA GLN A 223 4.65 11.71 7.59
C GLN A 223 5.48 10.76 8.45
N HIS A 224 6.53 10.20 7.89
CA HIS A 224 7.50 9.39 8.63
C HIS A 224 8.94 9.78 8.27
N THR A 225 9.87 9.46 9.17
CA THR A 225 11.30 9.79 9.00
C THR A 225 12.12 8.64 8.40
N ALA A 226 11.51 7.50 8.08
CA ALA A 226 12.23 6.38 7.46
C ALA A 226 12.75 6.76 6.07
N ASP A 227 14.02 6.40 5.79
CA ASP A 227 14.62 6.57 4.47
C ASP A 227 13.93 5.70 3.45
N THR A 228 13.58 6.29 2.30
CA THR A 228 12.87 5.63 1.20
C THR A 228 13.37 6.12 -0.15
N ALA A 229 13.08 5.36 -1.21
CA ALA A 229 13.38 5.74 -2.58
C ALA A 229 12.28 5.32 -3.54
N GLY A 230 12.36 5.82 -4.78
CA GLY A 230 11.48 5.39 -5.86
C GLY A 230 11.45 3.86 -6.00
N GLY A 231 10.27 3.28 -6.21
CA GLY A 231 10.03 1.84 -6.21
C GLY A 231 9.47 1.30 -4.88
N GLU A 232 9.59 2.06 -3.79
CA GLU A 232 8.96 1.72 -2.50
C GLU A 232 7.50 2.21 -2.42
N SER A 233 7.01 2.92 -3.41
CA SER A 233 5.58 3.25 -3.56
C SER A 233 4.71 2.02 -3.38
N GLY A 234 3.77 2.07 -2.44
CA GLY A 234 2.92 0.94 -2.04
C GLY A 234 3.47 0.08 -0.91
N SER A 235 4.63 0.41 -0.34
CA SER A 235 5.19 -0.29 0.83
C SER A 235 4.29 -0.17 2.05
N PRO A 236 4.19 -1.21 2.89
CA PRO A 236 3.55 -1.08 4.18
C PRO A 236 4.37 -0.14 5.07
N THR A 237 3.70 0.81 5.70
CA THR A 237 4.18 1.47 6.92
C THR A 237 3.55 0.74 8.09
N TYR A 238 4.34 0.08 8.93
CA TYR A 238 3.82 -0.85 9.91
C TYR A 238 4.63 -0.87 11.22
N PHE A 239 4.03 -1.44 12.26
CA PHE A 239 4.70 -1.75 13.52
C PHE A 239 4.33 -3.16 14.00
N TYR A 240 5.11 -3.68 14.93
CA TYR A 240 4.79 -4.95 15.57
C TYR A 240 3.98 -4.71 16.85
N ASN A 241 2.80 -5.31 16.90
CA ASN A 241 1.96 -5.36 18.08
C ASN A 241 2.07 -6.77 18.70
N GLY A 242 2.50 -6.84 19.95
CA GLY A 242 2.74 -8.13 20.61
C GLY A 242 1.54 -9.08 20.63
N SER A 243 0.30 -8.55 20.62
CA SER A 243 -0.93 -9.33 20.66
C SER A 243 -1.47 -9.66 19.24
N TYR A 244 -1.22 -8.79 18.26
CA TYR A 244 -1.83 -8.86 16.92
C TYR A 244 -0.80 -9.02 15.79
N GLY A 245 0.49 -9.13 16.11
CA GLY A 245 1.55 -9.29 15.11
C GLY A 245 1.87 -7.99 14.36
N ASN A 246 2.23 -8.10 13.09
CA ASN A 246 2.58 -6.94 12.26
C ASN A 246 1.31 -6.26 11.75
N GLN A 247 1.17 -4.98 12.13
CA GLN A 247 0.01 -4.15 11.82
C GLN A 247 0.43 -3.02 10.88
N ALA A 248 -0.15 -2.98 9.69
CA ALA A 248 0.01 -1.86 8.77
C ALA A 248 -0.88 -0.70 9.22
N VAL A 249 -0.29 0.48 9.32
CA VAL A 249 -0.95 1.75 9.68
C VAL A 249 -1.07 2.69 8.50
N GLY A 250 -0.36 2.41 7.41
CA GLY A 250 -0.38 3.22 6.19
C GLY A 250 0.30 2.54 5.02
N ILE A 251 0.21 3.24 3.89
CA ILE A 251 0.85 2.89 2.63
C ILE A 251 1.83 4.02 2.30
N HIS A 252 3.11 3.69 2.08
CA HIS A 252 4.08 4.66 1.59
C HIS A 252 3.76 5.01 0.13
N THR A 253 3.55 6.29 -0.15
CA THR A 253 3.18 6.75 -1.50
C THR A 253 4.19 7.71 -2.10
N HIS A 254 4.62 8.69 -1.33
CA HIS A 254 5.50 9.76 -1.81
C HIS A 254 6.67 10.00 -0.86
N GLY A 255 7.76 10.44 -1.44
CA GLY A 255 8.88 10.96 -0.71
C GLY A 255 8.99 12.50 -0.87
N GLY A 256 9.34 13.26 0.16
CA GLY A 256 9.55 14.72 0.12
C GLY A 256 10.81 15.14 0.88
N ASN A 257 11.41 16.28 0.51
CA ASN A 257 12.45 16.88 1.32
C ASN A 257 11.80 17.58 2.51
N TYR A 258 12.20 17.20 3.72
CA TYR A 258 11.99 18.05 4.89
C TYR A 258 13.03 19.18 4.83
N SER A 259 12.60 20.39 4.57
CA SER A 259 13.38 21.61 4.79
C SER A 259 12.94 22.24 6.09
#